data_b2031d39f6e536dc5aed2fe631224ef4
#
_entry.id   b2031d39f6e536dc5aed2fe631224ef4
#
_cell.length_a   1.000
_cell.length_b   1.000
_cell.length_c   1.000
_cell.angle_alpha   90.00
_cell.angle_beta   90.00
_cell.angle_gamma   90.00
#
_symmetry.space_group_name_H-M   'P 1'
#
loop_
_entity.id
_entity.type
_entity.pdbx_description
1 polymer ?
#
loop_
_entity_poly.entity_id
_entity_poly.type
_entity_poly.pdbx_seq_one_letter_code
_entity_poly.pdbx_strand_id
1 'polypeptide(L)'
;IYQNDYEKQSKLYSLALKRKDKLVMYLREKNVESLTGNPNITLYDGTASFVCEDTVKVTLASGKDEKSFELEGKEIFINTGSTPILPDIDGLRDSKYVYTSETLLHADVLPQHLLIIGSGAIGLEFATMYAGFGSKVTILEAGKRFLPKADREIAEYMQESLKRKNIEIRLNARVQ
;
A
#
# COMPACT_ATOMS: atom_id res chain seq x y z
N ILE A 1 22.04 10.09 -7.51
CA ILE A 1 22.32 11.25 -8.39
C ILE A 1 22.30 12.57 -7.59
N TYR A 2 21.54 12.71 -6.55
CA TYR A 2 21.47 13.92 -5.71
C TYR A 2 21.74 13.59 -4.23
N GLN A 3 22.77 12.75 -3.96
CA GLN A 3 23.19 12.40 -2.60
C GLN A 3 23.66 13.68 -1.91
N ASN A 4 22.92 14.23 -1.00
CA ASN A 4 23.15 15.40 -0.15
C ASN A 4 22.40 16.71 -0.51
N ASP A 5 21.44 16.67 -1.43
CA ASP A 5 20.59 17.83 -1.72
C ASP A 5 19.14 17.49 -1.41
N TYR A 6 18.77 17.56 -0.13
CA TYR A 6 17.43 17.22 0.35
C TYR A 6 16.32 18.06 -0.31
N GLU A 7 16.60 19.31 -0.66
CA GLU A 7 15.62 20.18 -1.31
C GLU A 7 15.25 19.65 -2.71
N LYS A 8 16.27 19.28 -3.51
CA LYS A 8 16.02 18.66 -4.82
C LYS A 8 15.36 17.30 -4.72
N GLN A 9 15.77 16.48 -3.74
CA GLN A 9 15.17 15.18 -3.47
C GLN A 9 13.67 15.33 -3.12
N SER A 10 13.35 16.24 -2.22
CA SER A 10 11.99 16.55 -1.78
C SER A 10 11.12 17.06 -2.93
N LYS A 11 11.68 17.88 -3.82
CA LYS A 11 10.99 18.36 -5.02
C LYS A 11 10.69 17.22 -5.99
N LEU A 12 11.62 16.32 -6.24
CA LEU A 12 11.44 15.16 -7.10
C LEU A 12 10.36 14.21 -6.52
N TYR A 13 10.41 13.98 -5.20
CA TYR A 13 9.41 13.20 -4.50
C TYR A 13 8.00 13.79 -4.65
N SER A 14 7.86 15.10 -4.42
CA SER A 14 6.59 15.82 -4.58
C SER A 14 6.05 15.72 -6.03
N LEU A 15 6.93 15.80 -7.04
CA LEU A 15 6.54 15.61 -8.44
C LEU A 15 6.09 14.17 -8.73
N ALA A 16 6.77 13.19 -8.13
CA ALA A 16 6.39 11.78 -8.25
C ALA A 16 5.02 11.49 -7.63
N LEU A 17 4.72 12.06 -6.45
CA LEU A 17 3.39 11.98 -5.83
C LEU A 17 2.30 12.55 -6.74
N LYS A 18 2.48 13.76 -7.26
CA LYS A 18 1.52 14.39 -8.18
C LYS A 18 1.29 13.55 -9.44
N ARG A 19 2.36 12.94 -9.98
CA ARG A 19 2.25 12.06 -11.15
C ARG A 19 1.47 10.78 -10.81
N LYS A 20 1.75 10.18 -9.65
CA LYS A 20 1.04 9.02 -9.12
C LYS A 20 -0.45 9.33 -9.00
N ASP A 21 -0.83 10.46 -8.36
CA ASP A 21 -2.23 10.82 -8.15
C ASP A 21 -2.97 10.99 -9.49
N LYS A 22 -2.37 11.69 -10.45
CA LYS A 22 -2.94 11.82 -11.81
C LYS A 22 -3.16 10.48 -12.49
N LEU A 23 -2.18 9.57 -12.38
CA LEU A 23 -2.28 8.25 -12.98
C LEU A 23 -3.39 7.42 -12.30
N VAL A 24 -3.47 7.45 -10.97
CA VAL A 24 -4.50 6.73 -10.21
C VAL A 24 -5.90 7.25 -10.57
N MET A 25 -6.08 8.57 -10.64
CA MET A 25 -7.36 9.18 -11.07
C MET A 25 -7.74 8.72 -12.49
N TYR A 26 -6.82 8.83 -13.44
CA TYR A 26 -7.05 8.40 -14.81
C TYR A 26 -7.45 6.91 -14.90
N LEU A 27 -6.74 6.03 -14.18
CA LEU A 27 -7.05 4.59 -14.19
C LEU A 27 -8.41 4.29 -13.55
N ARG A 28 -8.77 5.00 -12.48
CA ARG A 28 -10.11 4.87 -11.85
C ARG A 28 -11.22 5.30 -12.79
N GLU A 29 -11.07 6.45 -13.45
CA GLU A 29 -12.03 6.93 -14.47
C GLU A 29 -12.20 5.91 -15.59
N LYS A 30 -11.11 5.37 -16.13
CA LYS A 30 -11.16 4.32 -17.16
C LYS A 30 -11.84 3.04 -16.71
N ASN A 31 -11.62 2.62 -15.46
CA ASN A 31 -12.32 1.47 -14.91
C ASN A 31 -13.83 1.73 -14.78
N VAL A 32 -14.22 2.90 -14.29
CA VAL A 32 -15.63 3.28 -14.19
C VAL A 32 -16.27 3.36 -15.58
N GLU A 33 -15.63 4.01 -16.55
CA GLU A 33 -16.11 4.08 -17.95
C GLU A 33 -16.31 2.68 -18.54
N SER A 34 -15.36 1.76 -18.31
CA SER A 34 -15.45 0.38 -18.78
C SER A 34 -16.64 -0.38 -18.20
N LEU A 35 -16.94 -0.18 -16.93
CA LEU A 35 -18.08 -0.81 -16.25
C LEU A 35 -19.41 -0.19 -16.71
N THR A 36 -19.52 1.14 -16.69
CA THR A 36 -20.76 1.86 -17.01
C THR A 36 -21.10 1.85 -18.49
N GLY A 37 -20.12 1.66 -19.36
CA GLY A 37 -20.30 1.50 -20.81
C GLY A 37 -20.85 0.14 -21.24
N ASN A 38 -20.89 -0.84 -20.33
CA ASN A 38 -21.43 -2.16 -20.64
C ASN A 38 -22.91 -2.26 -20.20
N PRO A 39 -23.87 -2.48 -21.14
CA PRO A 39 -25.29 -2.52 -20.81
C PRO A 39 -25.69 -3.68 -19.89
N ASN A 40 -24.82 -4.68 -19.73
CA ASN A 40 -25.07 -5.83 -18.85
C ASN A 40 -24.52 -5.63 -17.42
N ILE A 41 -23.93 -4.46 -17.13
CA ILE A 41 -23.36 -4.16 -15.80
C ILE A 41 -24.12 -2.98 -15.19
N THR A 42 -24.61 -3.18 -13.96
CA THR A 42 -25.13 -2.11 -13.13
C THR A 42 -24.14 -1.83 -12.00
N LEU A 43 -23.61 -0.62 -11.95
CA LEU A 43 -22.68 -0.18 -10.90
C LEU A 43 -23.43 0.60 -9.83
N TYR A 44 -23.32 0.16 -8.58
CA TYR A 44 -23.82 0.86 -7.40
C TYR A 44 -22.67 1.33 -6.54
N ASP A 45 -22.60 2.64 -6.27
CA ASP A 45 -21.64 3.22 -5.35
C ASP A 45 -22.22 3.23 -3.94
N GLY A 46 -21.73 2.34 -3.08
CA GLY A 46 -22.27 2.15 -1.75
C GLY A 46 -21.59 1.02 -0.97
N THR A 47 -22.12 0.75 0.20
CA THR A 47 -21.68 -0.35 1.07
C THR A 47 -22.65 -1.52 0.95
N ALA A 48 -22.11 -2.72 0.72
CA ALA A 48 -22.88 -3.94 0.66
C ALA A 48 -22.70 -4.78 1.93
N SER A 49 -23.77 -5.39 2.42
CA SER A 49 -23.77 -6.35 3.53
C SER A 49 -24.68 -7.52 3.19
N PHE A 50 -24.33 -8.73 3.63
CA PHE A 50 -25.17 -9.90 3.43
C PHE A 50 -26.43 -9.83 4.30
N VAL A 51 -27.58 -10.15 3.70
CA VAL A 51 -28.86 -10.40 4.39
C VAL A 51 -29.01 -11.91 4.60
N CYS A 52 -28.74 -12.69 3.56
CA CYS A 52 -28.67 -14.16 3.57
C CYS A 52 -27.64 -14.63 2.54
N GLU A 53 -27.60 -15.91 2.21
CA GLU A 53 -26.58 -16.53 1.34
C GLU A 53 -26.59 -16.02 -0.12
N ASP A 54 -27.75 -15.60 -0.61
CA ASP A 54 -27.98 -15.14 -1.99
C ASP A 54 -28.41 -13.67 -2.10
N THR A 55 -28.58 -12.96 -0.99
CA THR A 55 -29.10 -11.60 -0.95
C THR A 55 -28.16 -10.64 -0.23
N VAL A 56 -27.87 -9.52 -0.87
CA VAL A 56 -27.08 -8.42 -0.31
C VAL A 56 -27.91 -7.14 -0.21
N LYS A 57 -27.81 -6.46 0.90
CA LYS A 57 -28.34 -5.10 1.10
C LYS A 57 -27.28 -4.10 0.66
N VAL A 58 -27.62 -3.21 -0.24
CA VAL A 58 -26.78 -2.11 -0.69
C VAL A 58 -27.27 -0.81 -0.07
N THR A 59 -26.37 -0.10 0.64
CA THR A 59 -26.62 1.25 1.17
C THR A 59 -25.80 2.23 0.35
N LEU A 60 -26.48 3.13 -0.39
CA LEU A 60 -25.82 4.08 -1.30
C LEU A 60 -25.02 5.13 -0.54
N ALA A 61 -23.87 5.51 -1.10
CA ALA A 61 -22.92 6.47 -0.50
C ALA A 61 -23.41 7.92 -0.56
N SER A 62 -24.40 8.26 -1.39
CA SER A 62 -24.83 9.64 -1.64
C SER A 62 -26.26 9.93 -1.18
N GLY A 63 -26.41 10.93 -0.29
CA GLY A 63 -27.69 11.53 0.07
C GLY A 63 -27.83 11.81 1.57
N LYS A 64 -28.68 12.79 1.93
CA LYS A 64 -29.04 13.07 3.32
C LYS A 64 -29.95 11.96 3.90
N ASP A 65 -30.56 11.16 3.02
CA ASP A 65 -31.37 9.99 3.38
C ASP A 65 -30.61 8.75 2.91
N GLU A 66 -30.29 7.84 3.83
CA GLU A 66 -29.69 6.55 3.52
C GLU A 66 -30.68 5.70 2.68
N LYS A 67 -30.48 5.73 1.37
CA LYS A 67 -31.25 4.84 0.49
C LYS A 67 -30.59 3.49 0.47
N SER A 68 -31.32 2.49 0.91
CA SER A 68 -30.89 1.10 0.84
C SER A 68 -31.93 0.24 0.12
N PHE A 69 -31.45 -0.80 -0.55
CA PHE A 69 -32.27 -1.81 -1.24
C PHE A 69 -31.56 -3.15 -1.23
N GLU A 70 -32.29 -4.19 -1.53
CA GLU A 70 -31.76 -5.55 -1.56
C GLU A 70 -31.60 -6.03 -3.01
N LEU A 71 -30.55 -6.81 -3.23
CA LEU A 71 -30.26 -7.46 -4.50
C LEU A 71 -30.09 -8.95 -4.25
N GLU A 72 -30.85 -9.76 -4.97
CA GLU A 72 -30.70 -11.21 -5.02
C GLU A 72 -29.79 -11.60 -6.18
N GLY A 73 -28.83 -12.48 -5.95
CA GLY A 73 -27.87 -12.97 -6.94
C GLY A 73 -27.76 -14.49 -6.91
N LYS A 74 -27.84 -15.14 -8.08
CA LYS A 74 -27.57 -16.58 -8.19
C LYS A 74 -26.17 -16.96 -7.74
N GLU A 75 -25.22 -16.07 -7.96
CA GLU A 75 -23.81 -16.19 -7.55
C GLU A 75 -23.33 -14.84 -7.06
N ILE A 76 -22.62 -14.84 -5.93
CA ILE A 76 -22.06 -13.63 -5.34
C ILE A 76 -20.54 -13.78 -5.23
N PHE A 77 -19.80 -12.84 -5.85
CA PHE A 77 -18.34 -12.78 -5.78
C PHE A 77 -17.91 -11.70 -4.80
N ILE A 78 -17.19 -12.10 -3.74
CA ILE A 78 -16.61 -11.17 -2.76
C ILE A 78 -15.22 -10.76 -3.26
N ASN A 79 -15.09 -9.51 -3.68
CA ASN A 79 -13.83 -8.93 -4.16
C ASN A 79 -13.57 -7.56 -3.52
N THR A 80 -13.65 -7.52 -2.20
CA THR A 80 -13.59 -6.29 -1.39
C THR A 80 -12.16 -5.81 -1.11
N GLY A 81 -11.15 -6.49 -1.62
CA GLY A 81 -9.74 -6.17 -1.40
C GLY A 81 -9.24 -6.57 0.00
N SER A 82 -8.19 -5.89 0.45
CA SER A 82 -7.56 -6.12 1.75
C SER A 82 -7.05 -4.82 2.36
N THR A 83 -6.92 -4.80 3.67
CA THR A 83 -6.30 -3.69 4.41
C THR A 83 -5.01 -4.15 5.08
N PRO A 84 -3.98 -3.28 5.20
CA PRO A 84 -2.78 -3.61 5.94
C PRO A 84 -3.06 -3.87 7.42
N ILE A 85 -2.48 -4.93 7.96
CA ILE A 85 -2.57 -5.25 9.39
C ILE A 85 -1.39 -4.57 10.10
N LEU A 86 -1.69 -3.73 11.10
CA LEU A 86 -0.67 -3.22 12.00
C LEU A 86 -0.37 -4.30 13.06
N PRO A 87 0.91 -4.68 13.24
CA PRO A 87 1.29 -5.60 14.30
C PRO A 87 1.00 -4.99 15.68
N ASP A 88 0.81 -5.87 16.65
CA ASP A 88 0.60 -5.47 18.05
C ASP A 88 1.96 -5.16 18.71
N ILE A 89 2.38 -3.91 18.56
CA ILE A 89 3.62 -3.35 19.10
C ILE A 89 3.25 -2.08 19.85
N ASP A 90 3.69 -1.96 21.08
CA ASP A 90 3.38 -0.82 21.93
C ASP A 90 3.78 0.51 21.31
N GLY A 91 2.85 1.47 21.32
CA GLY A 91 3.06 2.81 20.76
C GLY A 91 3.00 2.90 19.23
N LEU A 92 2.90 1.77 18.51
CA LEU A 92 2.87 1.78 17.03
C LEU A 92 1.62 2.48 16.49
N ARG A 93 0.45 2.19 17.10
CA ARG A 93 -0.86 2.70 16.63
C ARG A 93 -1.03 4.20 16.89
N ASP A 94 -0.41 4.70 17.96
CA ASP A 94 -0.58 6.09 18.42
C ASP A 94 0.47 7.03 17.82
N SER A 95 1.45 6.49 17.10
CA SER A 95 2.52 7.26 16.51
C SER A 95 2.11 7.88 15.18
N LYS A 96 2.23 9.22 15.08
CA LYS A 96 2.04 9.97 13.83
C LYS A 96 3.09 9.72 12.75
N TYR A 97 4.15 8.99 13.09
CA TYR A 97 5.25 8.67 12.17
C TYR A 97 5.17 7.24 11.63
N VAL A 98 4.14 6.49 12.00
CA VAL A 98 3.90 5.15 11.50
C VAL A 98 2.99 5.20 10.28
N TYR A 99 3.44 4.54 9.25
CA TYR A 99 2.74 4.40 7.98
C TYR A 99 2.55 2.94 7.62
N THR A 100 1.44 2.63 7.00
CA THR A 100 1.23 1.36 6.30
C THR A 100 1.65 1.50 4.83
N SER A 101 1.67 0.40 4.08
CA SER A 101 1.88 0.44 2.63
C SER A 101 0.87 1.34 1.89
N GLU A 102 -0.32 1.50 2.45
CA GLU A 102 -1.38 2.33 1.89
C GLU A 102 -1.15 3.81 2.23
N THR A 103 -0.93 4.13 3.51
CA THR A 103 -0.78 5.52 3.96
C THR A 103 0.55 6.15 3.56
N LEU A 104 1.63 5.35 3.44
CA LEU A 104 2.93 5.85 3.01
C LEU A 104 2.93 6.38 1.56
N LEU A 105 2.06 5.84 0.69
CA LEU A 105 1.87 6.36 -0.67
C LEU A 105 1.24 7.77 -0.71
N HIS A 106 0.73 8.25 0.40
CA HIS A 106 0.12 9.58 0.56
C HIS A 106 0.91 10.51 1.49
N ALA A 107 2.11 10.08 1.92
CA ALA A 107 2.95 10.93 2.78
C ALA A 107 3.49 12.14 2.00
N ASP A 108 3.16 13.35 2.45
CA ASP A 108 3.51 14.59 1.76
C ASP A 108 5.01 14.95 1.89
N VAL A 109 5.68 14.41 2.89
CA VAL A 109 7.06 14.73 3.22
C VAL A 109 7.96 13.52 2.97
N LEU A 110 9.04 13.73 2.21
CA LEU A 110 10.08 12.72 2.04
C LEU A 110 10.80 12.48 3.38
N PRO A 111 10.72 11.28 3.98
CA PRO A 111 11.45 11.00 5.21
C PRO A 111 12.97 10.99 4.95
N GLN A 112 13.76 11.64 5.81
CA GLN A 112 15.21 11.55 5.73
C GLN A 112 15.70 10.14 6.08
N HIS A 113 15.01 9.46 6.99
CA HIS A 113 15.26 8.06 7.33
C HIS A 113 13.95 7.29 7.38
N LEU A 114 13.83 6.27 6.54
CA LEU A 114 12.72 5.34 6.53
C LEU A 114 13.15 4.03 7.20
N LEU A 115 12.43 3.65 8.25
CA LEU A 115 12.56 2.35 8.90
C LEU A 115 11.42 1.45 8.43
N ILE A 116 11.74 0.27 7.92
CA ILE A 116 10.75 -0.70 7.42
C ILE A 116 10.75 -1.92 8.32
N ILE A 117 9.59 -2.30 8.83
CA ILE A 117 9.39 -3.50 9.65
C ILE A 117 8.96 -4.65 8.75
N GLY A 118 9.83 -5.64 8.62
CA GLY A 118 9.64 -6.82 7.77
C GLY A 118 10.35 -6.75 6.43
N SER A 119 10.90 -7.89 6.00
CA SER A 119 11.61 -8.05 4.73
C SER A 119 10.74 -8.68 3.64
N GLY A 120 9.43 -8.39 3.64
CA GLY A 120 8.50 -8.86 2.59
C GLY A 120 8.59 -8.03 1.31
N ALA A 121 7.97 -8.52 0.23
CA ALA A 121 8.03 -7.90 -1.10
C ALA A 121 7.65 -6.41 -1.09
N ILE A 122 6.54 -6.05 -0.45
CA ILE A 122 6.07 -4.66 -0.32
C ILE A 122 7.14 -3.78 0.36
N GLY A 123 7.75 -4.27 1.46
CA GLY A 123 8.80 -3.55 2.17
C GLY A 123 10.02 -3.28 1.28
N LEU A 124 10.40 -4.22 0.41
CA LEU A 124 11.53 -4.08 -0.52
C LEU A 124 11.23 -3.08 -1.65
N GLU A 125 10.01 -3.04 -2.14
CA GLU A 125 9.58 -2.05 -3.12
C GLU A 125 9.69 -0.64 -2.54
N PHE A 126 9.14 -0.40 -1.35
CA PHE A 126 9.28 0.87 -0.64
C PHE A 126 10.73 1.20 -0.33
N ALA A 127 11.53 0.23 0.14
CA ALA A 127 12.96 0.43 0.42
C ALA A 127 13.69 0.94 -0.81
N THR A 128 13.47 0.29 -1.97
CA THR A 128 14.12 0.67 -3.22
C THR A 128 13.67 2.04 -3.71
N MET A 129 12.36 2.32 -3.62
CA MET A 129 11.78 3.58 -4.05
C MET A 129 12.30 4.75 -3.22
N TYR A 130 12.26 4.65 -1.89
CA TYR A 130 12.68 5.72 -1.00
C TYR A 130 14.20 5.93 -0.98
N ALA A 131 15.00 4.86 -1.09
CA ALA A 131 16.43 4.98 -1.32
C ALA A 131 16.74 5.69 -2.65
N GLY A 132 15.93 5.44 -3.69
CA GLY A 132 16.02 6.15 -4.98
C GLY A 132 15.74 7.65 -4.86
N PHE A 133 14.85 8.07 -3.96
CA PHE A 133 14.63 9.49 -3.63
C PHE A 133 15.70 10.08 -2.72
N GLY A 134 16.59 9.27 -2.15
CA GLY A 134 17.70 9.71 -1.30
C GLY A 134 17.45 9.58 0.20
N SER A 135 16.36 8.95 0.63
CA SER A 135 16.17 8.59 2.03
C SER A 135 17.23 7.56 2.47
N LYS A 136 17.73 7.69 3.69
CA LYS A 136 18.37 6.56 4.37
C LYS A 136 17.31 5.50 4.64
N VAL A 137 17.57 4.23 4.30
CA VAL A 137 16.59 3.15 4.52
C VAL A 137 17.22 2.04 5.35
N THR A 138 16.48 1.61 6.38
CA THR A 138 16.82 0.46 7.21
C THR A 138 15.65 -0.51 7.24
N ILE A 139 15.89 -1.78 6.92
CA ILE A 139 14.92 -2.87 7.01
C ILE A 139 15.21 -3.67 8.27
N LEU A 140 14.20 -3.85 9.13
CA LEU A 140 14.26 -4.69 10.32
C LEU A 140 13.48 -5.99 10.05
N GLU A 141 14.16 -7.12 10.16
CA GLU A 141 13.54 -8.45 10.01
C GLU A 141 13.71 -9.23 11.32
N ALA A 142 12.58 -9.65 11.89
CA ALA A 142 12.58 -10.41 13.14
C ALA A 142 13.20 -11.81 12.99
N GLY A 143 13.11 -12.36 11.78
CA GLY A 143 13.65 -13.67 11.46
C GLY A 143 15.16 -13.68 11.24
N LYS A 144 15.72 -14.88 11.23
CA LYS A 144 17.14 -15.12 10.94
C LYS A 144 17.49 -15.04 9.44
N ARG A 145 16.47 -15.00 8.58
CA ARG A 145 16.63 -15.04 7.12
C ARG A 145 15.91 -13.86 6.49
N PHE A 146 16.61 -13.24 5.56
CA PHE A 146 16.02 -12.25 4.66
C PHE A 146 15.11 -12.94 3.65
N LEU A 147 13.95 -12.36 3.33
CA LEU A 147 12.94 -12.93 2.42
C LEU A 147 12.66 -14.43 2.71
N PRO A 148 12.18 -14.80 3.90
CA PRO A 148 12.12 -16.19 4.33
C PRO A 148 11.24 -17.11 3.46
N LYS A 149 10.33 -16.51 2.66
CA LYS A 149 9.42 -17.23 1.75
C LYS A 149 9.95 -17.35 0.32
N ALA A 150 11.06 -16.69 0.00
CA ALA A 150 11.68 -16.75 -1.32
C ALA A 150 12.71 -17.88 -1.40
N ASP A 151 13.05 -18.26 -2.64
CA ASP A 151 14.19 -19.11 -2.90
C ASP A 151 15.47 -18.50 -2.30
N ARG A 152 16.37 -19.37 -1.84
CA ARG A 152 17.56 -18.94 -1.09
C ARG A 152 18.50 -18.10 -1.95
N GLU A 153 18.78 -18.54 -3.16
CA GLU A 153 19.73 -17.87 -4.06
C GLU A 153 19.16 -16.50 -4.48
N ILE A 154 17.87 -16.44 -4.74
CA ILE A 154 17.18 -15.18 -5.05
C ILE A 154 17.22 -14.24 -3.86
N ALA A 155 16.97 -14.72 -2.64
CA ALA A 155 17.03 -13.90 -1.44
C ALA A 155 18.44 -13.33 -1.20
N GLU A 156 19.48 -14.14 -1.36
CA GLU A 156 20.89 -13.72 -1.22
C GLU A 156 21.24 -12.65 -2.28
N TYR A 157 20.88 -12.88 -3.55
CA TYR A 157 21.11 -11.91 -4.63
C TYR A 157 20.39 -10.58 -4.37
N MET A 158 19.12 -10.62 -3.95
CA MET A 158 18.35 -9.43 -3.61
C MET A 158 18.95 -8.68 -2.43
N GLN A 159 19.41 -9.38 -1.39
CA GLN A 159 20.06 -8.77 -0.23
C GLN A 159 21.33 -8.00 -0.64
N GLU A 160 22.16 -8.58 -1.48
CA GLU A 160 23.35 -7.91 -2.00
C GLU A 160 23.00 -6.72 -2.89
N SER A 161 21.97 -6.84 -3.74
CA SER A 161 21.49 -5.74 -4.57
C SER A 161 21.03 -4.55 -3.74
N LEU A 162 20.32 -4.79 -2.62
CA LEU A 162 19.88 -3.74 -1.71
C LEU A 162 21.05 -3.09 -0.96
N LYS A 163 22.02 -3.88 -0.51
CA LYS A 163 23.25 -3.37 0.11
C LYS A 163 24.02 -2.43 -0.83
N ARG A 164 24.11 -2.77 -2.13
CA ARG A 164 24.74 -1.88 -3.15
C ARG A 164 23.99 -0.55 -3.31
N LYS A 165 22.71 -0.50 -2.94
CA LYS A 165 21.90 0.73 -2.90
C LYS A 165 21.97 1.45 -1.55
N ASN A 166 22.91 1.07 -0.67
CA ASN A 166 23.05 1.61 0.69
C ASN A 166 21.81 1.40 1.58
N ILE A 167 21.04 0.34 1.33
CA ILE A 167 19.92 -0.06 2.18
C ILE A 167 20.47 -0.99 3.26
N GLU A 168 20.32 -0.59 4.51
CA GLU A 168 20.72 -1.39 5.67
C GLU A 168 19.68 -2.48 5.95
N ILE A 169 20.13 -3.72 6.21
CA ILE A 169 19.26 -4.84 6.57
C ILE A 169 19.74 -5.42 7.88
N ARG A 170 18.85 -5.43 8.87
CA ARG A 170 19.09 -6.03 10.21
C ARG A 170 18.19 -7.24 10.40
N LEU A 171 18.80 -8.41 10.47
CA LEU A 171 18.15 -9.68 10.80
C LEU A 171 18.15 -9.89 12.30
N ASN A 172 17.29 -10.78 12.82
CA ASN A 172 17.05 -11.03 14.24
C ASN A 172 16.70 -9.74 15.01
N ALA A 173 16.11 -8.76 14.33
CA ALA A 173 15.73 -7.46 14.88
C ALA A 173 14.23 -7.44 15.15
N ARG A 174 13.84 -7.77 16.37
CA ARG A 174 12.44 -7.69 16.83
C ARG A 174 12.19 -6.28 17.38
N VAL A 175 11.16 -5.64 16.87
CA VAL A 175 10.66 -4.36 17.39
C VAL A 175 9.74 -4.65 18.57
N GLN A 176 9.94 -3.92 19.66
CA GLN A 176 9.16 -3.99 20.91
C GLN A 176 8.59 -2.62 21.23
#